data_3cd82784db24be2514e74b144cced869
#
_entry.id   3cd82784db24be2514e74b144cced869
#
_cell.length_a   1.000
_cell.length_b   1.000
_cell.length_c   1.000
_cell.angle_alpha   90.00
_cell.angle_beta   90.00
_cell.angle_gamma   90.00
#
_symmetry.space_group_name_H-M   'P 1'
#
loop_
_entity.id
_entity.type
_entity.pdbx_description
1 polymer ?
#
loop_
_entity_poly.entity_id
_entity_poly.type
_entity_poly.pdbx_seq_one_letter_code
_entity_poly.pdbx_strand_id
1 'polypeptide(L)'
;AVAAVKLARKDTLVQQMSATESLASVDTICVDKTGTLTDGNLALVGIEPAYVTDPGIAHRELARFAASAGERNRTLETIAGEYPGEPEAVTGEIPFSSEW
;
A
#
# COMPACT_ATOMS: atom_id res chain seq x y z
N ALA A 1 22.87 28.99 2.22
CA ALA A 1 22.94 28.81 0.75
C ALA A 1 23.51 27.46 0.34
N VAL A 2 24.67 27.04 0.85
CA VAL A 2 25.31 25.77 0.45
C VAL A 2 24.47 24.54 0.82
N ALA A 3 23.83 24.54 2.00
CA ALA A 3 22.98 23.44 2.44
C ALA A 3 21.75 23.25 1.52
N ALA A 4 21.10 24.34 1.12
CA ALA A 4 19.96 24.30 0.21
C ALA A 4 20.35 23.74 -1.17
N VAL A 5 21.52 24.09 -1.69
CA VAL A 5 22.02 23.53 -2.97
C VAL A 5 22.33 22.03 -2.85
N LYS A 6 22.89 21.60 -1.71
CA LYS A 6 23.11 20.16 -1.46
C LYS A 6 21.81 19.37 -1.36
N LEU A 7 20.78 19.94 -0.74
CA LEU A 7 19.46 19.33 -0.65
C LEU A 7 18.77 19.29 -2.02
N ALA A 8 18.84 20.36 -2.80
CA ALA A 8 18.29 20.39 -4.15
C ALA A 8 18.90 19.31 -5.08
N ARG A 9 20.18 18.98 -4.91
CA ARG A 9 20.85 17.87 -5.65
C ARG A 9 20.35 16.48 -5.23
N LYS A 10 19.59 16.40 -4.14
CA LYS A 10 18.91 15.18 -3.64
C LYS A 10 17.40 15.27 -3.80
N ASP A 11 16.94 15.99 -4.82
CA ASP A 11 15.54 16.18 -5.17
C ASP A 11 14.68 16.74 -4.02
N THR A 12 15.31 17.52 -3.11
CA THR A 12 14.66 18.12 -1.96
C THR A 12 14.55 19.61 -2.13
N LEU A 13 13.32 20.14 -2.20
CA LEU A 13 13.06 21.56 -2.32
C LEU A 13 13.02 22.24 -0.95
N VAL A 14 13.88 23.23 -0.74
CA VAL A 14 13.87 24.07 0.44
C VAL A 14 13.05 25.32 0.18
N GLN A 15 11.87 25.42 0.81
CA GLN A 15 10.98 26.58 0.65
C GLN A 15 11.39 27.77 1.55
N GLN A 16 11.97 27.50 2.71
CA GLN A 16 12.42 28.50 3.66
C GLN A 16 13.89 28.25 4.05
N MET A 17 14.72 29.25 3.96
CA MET A 17 16.14 29.12 4.29
C MET A 17 16.40 28.78 5.76
N SER A 18 15.55 29.28 6.68
CA SER A 18 15.59 28.94 8.10
C SER A 18 15.29 27.47 8.40
N ALA A 19 14.61 26.77 7.50
CA ALA A 19 14.33 25.34 7.65
C ALA A 19 15.62 24.51 7.68
N THR A 20 16.69 24.94 6.98
CA THR A 20 17.98 24.24 7.00
C THR A 20 18.68 24.33 8.35
N GLU A 21 18.53 25.44 9.05
CA GLU A 21 19.08 25.64 10.40
C GLU A 21 18.28 24.84 11.42
N SER A 22 16.94 24.86 11.32
CA SER A 22 16.07 24.04 12.16
C SER A 22 16.34 22.55 11.97
N LEU A 23 16.54 22.11 10.72
CA LEU A 23 16.85 20.71 10.41
C LEU A 23 18.20 20.28 11.03
N ALA A 24 19.17 21.17 11.11
CA ALA A 24 20.47 20.89 11.72
C ALA A 24 20.41 20.64 13.23
N SER A 25 19.34 21.09 13.92
CA SER A 25 19.12 20.92 15.35
C SER A 25 18.20 19.75 15.71
N VAL A 26 17.71 19.01 14.69
CA VAL A 26 16.84 17.83 14.90
C VAL A 26 17.66 16.68 15.45
N ASP A 27 17.21 16.11 16.56
CA ASP A 27 17.79 14.93 17.20
C ASP A 27 16.87 13.69 17.12
N THR A 28 15.60 13.90 16.74
CA THR A 28 14.60 12.86 16.65
C THR A 28 13.85 12.97 15.34
N ILE A 29 13.73 11.84 14.60
CA ILE A 29 13.00 11.77 13.33
C ILE A 29 11.85 10.78 13.49
N CYS A 30 10.62 11.26 13.29
CA CYS A 30 9.43 10.42 13.20
C CYS A 30 9.07 10.26 11.73
N VAL A 31 9.00 9.02 11.27
CA VAL A 31 8.66 8.70 9.89
C VAL A 31 7.44 7.80 9.82
N ASP A 32 6.57 8.04 8.86
CA ASP A 32 5.50 7.12 8.53
C ASP A 32 6.09 5.90 7.80
N LYS A 33 5.48 4.74 7.99
CA LYS A 33 5.95 3.51 7.34
C LYS A 33 5.52 3.48 5.88
N THR A 34 4.24 3.64 5.62
CA THR A 34 3.65 3.39 4.29
C THR A 34 3.86 4.59 3.36
N GLY A 35 4.52 4.38 2.25
CA GLY A 35 4.84 5.41 1.27
C GLY A 35 6.04 6.30 1.64
N THR A 36 6.67 6.07 2.81
CA THR A 36 7.89 6.78 3.24
C THR A 36 9.05 5.81 3.38
N LEU A 37 8.90 4.77 4.20
CA LEU A 37 9.89 3.69 4.35
C LEU A 37 9.66 2.56 3.35
N THR A 38 8.46 2.48 2.78
CA THR A 38 8.09 1.52 1.75
C THR A 38 7.76 2.25 0.46
N ASP A 39 7.98 1.62 -0.67
CA ASP A 39 7.66 2.13 -2.01
C ASP A 39 6.17 1.98 -2.39
N GLY A 40 5.38 1.39 -1.50
CA GLY A 40 3.96 1.12 -1.69
C GLY A 40 3.66 -0.06 -2.60
N ASN A 41 4.67 -0.81 -3.04
CA ASN A 41 4.47 -2.05 -3.77
C ASN A 41 4.09 -3.17 -2.81
N LEU A 42 3.02 -3.87 -3.14
CA LEU A 42 2.56 -5.05 -2.40
C LEU A 42 2.92 -6.30 -3.17
N ALA A 43 3.34 -7.34 -2.46
CA ALA A 43 3.53 -8.67 -3.00
C ALA A 43 2.77 -9.68 -2.13
N LEU A 44 2.00 -10.56 -2.75
CA LEU A 44 1.37 -11.67 -2.06
C LEU A 44 2.38 -12.80 -1.93
N VAL A 45 2.81 -13.09 -0.69
CA VAL A 45 3.82 -14.11 -0.41
C VAL A 45 3.22 -15.49 -0.09
N GLY A 46 1.93 -15.55 0.25
CA GLY A 46 1.25 -16.81 0.52
C GLY A 46 -0.14 -16.61 1.12
N ILE A 47 -0.89 -17.69 1.16
CA ILE A 47 -2.20 -17.79 1.78
C ILE A 47 -2.16 -18.95 2.77
N GLU A 48 -2.50 -18.68 4.02
CA GLU A 48 -2.62 -19.68 5.07
C GLU A 48 -4.09 -19.77 5.50
N PRO A 49 -4.82 -20.84 5.09
CA PRO A 49 -6.19 -21.04 5.54
C PRO A 49 -6.25 -21.24 7.05
N ALA A 50 -7.18 -20.54 7.72
CA ALA A 50 -7.35 -20.62 9.18
C ALA A 50 -7.87 -21.98 9.67
N TYR A 51 -8.43 -22.79 8.80
CA TYR A 51 -8.94 -24.12 9.07
C TYR A 51 -8.39 -25.13 8.06
N VAL A 52 -8.56 -26.42 8.34
CA VAL A 52 -8.18 -27.50 7.41
C VAL A 52 -9.09 -27.42 6.18
N THR A 53 -8.73 -26.55 5.27
CA THR A 53 -9.41 -26.35 4.00
C THR A 53 -8.42 -26.66 2.88
N ASP A 54 -8.88 -27.30 1.82
CA ASP A 54 -8.06 -27.49 0.63
C ASP A 54 -7.53 -26.13 0.14
N PRO A 55 -6.20 -25.95 0.06
CA PRO A 55 -5.60 -24.70 -0.44
C PRO A 55 -6.14 -24.28 -1.81
N GLY A 56 -6.48 -25.21 -2.67
CA GLY A 56 -7.07 -24.96 -3.98
C GLY A 56 -8.44 -24.30 -3.90
N ILE A 57 -9.22 -24.59 -2.86
CA ILE A 57 -10.51 -23.93 -2.62
C ILE A 57 -10.26 -22.47 -2.19
N ALA A 58 -9.36 -22.26 -1.23
CA ALA A 58 -9.04 -20.91 -0.74
C ALA A 58 -8.53 -19.99 -1.87
N HIS A 59 -7.63 -20.50 -2.72
CA HIS A 59 -7.11 -19.77 -3.88
C HIS A 59 -8.23 -19.39 -4.86
N ARG A 60 -9.10 -20.33 -5.21
CA ARG A 60 -10.21 -20.12 -6.14
C ARG A 60 -11.21 -19.09 -5.62
N GLU A 61 -11.59 -19.21 -4.34
CA GLU A 61 -12.54 -18.27 -3.73
C GLU A 61 -11.95 -16.85 -3.60
N LEU A 62 -10.65 -16.75 -3.29
CA LEU A 62 -9.97 -15.46 -3.23
C LEU A 62 -9.84 -14.83 -4.61
N ALA A 63 -9.50 -15.61 -5.64
CA ALA A 63 -9.44 -15.16 -7.03
C ALA A 63 -10.81 -14.65 -7.51
N ARG A 64 -11.88 -15.38 -7.22
CA ARG A 64 -13.25 -15.02 -7.53
C ARG A 64 -13.67 -13.73 -6.84
N PHE A 65 -13.38 -13.59 -5.54
CA PHE A 65 -13.65 -12.38 -4.77
C PHE A 65 -12.92 -11.18 -5.36
N ALA A 66 -11.62 -11.30 -5.61
CA ALA A 66 -10.82 -10.20 -6.16
C ALA A 66 -11.25 -9.77 -7.56
N ALA A 67 -11.76 -10.71 -8.39
CA ALA A 67 -12.29 -10.41 -9.70
C ALA A 67 -13.66 -9.72 -9.66
N SER A 68 -14.49 -10.02 -8.63
CA SER A 68 -15.89 -9.57 -8.53
C SER A 68 -16.05 -8.27 -7.74
N ALA A 69 -15.08 -7.85 -6.93
CA ALA A 69 -15.15 -6.65 -6.11
C ALA A 69 -15.32 -5.38 -6.96
N GLY A 70 -16.31 -4.55 -6.63
CA GLY A 70 -16.62 -3.31 -7.33
C GLY A 70 -15.58 -2.22 -7.08
N GLU A 71 -15.08 -2.10 -5.86
CA GLU A 71 -13.99 -1.21 -5.51
C GLU A 71 -12.66 -1.96 -5.51
N ARG A 72 -11.67 -1.41 -6.22
CA ARG A 72 -10.32 -1.98 -6.27
C ARG A 72 -9.35 -1.12 -5.47
N ASN A 73 -8.71 -1.75 -4.50
CA ASN A 73 -7.56 -1.19 -3.81
C ASN A 73 -6.29 -1.99 -4.18
N ARG A 74 -5.13 -1.48 -3.78
CA ARG A 74 -3.84 -2.12 -4.09
C ARG A 74 -3.74 -3.57 -3.64
N THR A 75 -4.37 -3.92 -2.52
CA THR A 75 -4.38 -5.30 -2.01
C THR A 75 -5.15 -6.21 -2.95
N LEU A 76 -6.34 -5.81 -3.37
CA LEU A 76 -7.16 -6.58 -4.33
C LEU A 76 -6.50 -6.66 -5.71
N GLU A 77 -5.85 -5.60 -6.17
CA GLU A 77 -5.09 -5.61 -7.42
C GLU A 77 -3.93 -6.60 -7.36
N THR A 78 -3.20 -6.66 -6.23
CA THR A 78 -2.13 -7.62 -6.02
C THR A 78 -2.64 -9.06 -6.01
N ILE A 79 -3.76 -9.32 -5.32
CA ILE A 79 -4.40 -10.63 -5.28
C ILE A 79 -4.88 -11.04 -6.67
N ALA A 80 -5.56 -10.17 -7.40
CA ALA A 80 -6.06 -10.43 -8.74
C ALA A 80 -4.92 -10.68 -9.76
N GLY A 81 -3.78 -10.04 -9.56
CA GLY A 81 -2.59 -10.25 -10.38
C GLY A 81 -1.95 -11.62 -10.17
N GLU A 82 -1.90 -12.08 -8.90
CA GLU A 82 -1.32 -13.39 -8.56
C GLU A 82 -2.28 -14.55 -8.80
N TYR A 83 -3.56 -14.34 -8.50
CA TYR A 83 -4.63 -15.31 -8.68
C TYR A 83 -5.72 -14.73 -9.58
N PRO A 84 -5.57 -14.81 -10.90
CA PRO A 84 -6.60 -14.37 -11.83
C PRO A 84 -7.85 -15.24 -11.71
N GLY A 85 -9.01 -14.59 -11.61
CA GLY A 85 -10.32 -15.23 -11.53
C GLY A 85 -11.33 -14.60 -12.47
N GLU A 86 -12.44 -15.30 -12.67
CA GLU A 86 -13.57 -14.76 -13.44
C GLU A 86 -14.54 -14.05 -12.50
N PRO A 87 -15.03 -12.84 -12.89
CA PRO A 87 -15.99 -12.13 -12.08
C PRO A 87 -17.35 -12.83 -12.08
N GLU A 88 -17.98 -12.85 -10.91
CA GLU A 88 -19.37 -13.32 -10.76
C GLU A 88 -20.31 -12.17 -10.41
N ALA A 89 -21.61 -12.39 -10.61
CA ALA A 89 -22.63 -11.42 -10.23
C ALA A 89 -22.67 -11.24 -8.72
N VAL A 90 -22.45 -10.02 -8.27
CA VAL A 90 -22.50 -9.63 -6.86
C VAL A 90 -23.94 -9.25 -6.51
N THR A 91 -24.53 -9.88 -5.50
CA THR A 91 -25.90 -9.61 -5.04
C THR A 91 -25.98 -8.41 -4.10
N GLY A 92 -24.88 -8.03 -3.49
CA GLY A 92 -24.77 -6.85 -2.64
C GLY A 92 -23.32 -6.65 -2.19
N GLU A 93 -22.89 -5.40 -2.07
CA GLU A 93 -21.55 -5.02 -1.63
C GLU A 93 -21.67 -3.94 -0.55
N ILE A 94 -20.90 -4.09 0.51
CA ILE A 94 -20.73 -3.05 1.52
C ILE A 94 -19.36 -2.42 1.25
N PRO A 95 -19.31 -1.19 0.74
CA PRO A 95 -18.04 -0.53 0.43
C PRO A 95 -17.27 -0.25 1.73
N PHE A 96 -15.94 -0.20 1.61
CA PHE A 96 -15.10 0.21 2.72
C PHE A 96 -15.40 1.66 3.12
N SER A 97 -15.56 1.91 4.41
CA SER A 97 -15.66 3.26 4.98
C SER A 97 -14.72 3.40 6.18
N SER A 98 -14.04 4.53 6.26
CA SER A 98 -13.24 4.89 7.44
C SER A 98 -14.07 5.37 8.64
N GLU A 99 -15.38 5.43 8.49
CA GLU A 99 -16.33 5.85 9.53
C GLU A 99 -16.84 4.70 10.41
N TRP A 100 -16.41 3.46 10.13
CA TRP A 100 -16.77 2.26 10.90
C TRP A 100 -15.75 1.95 11.99
#